data_428a0806adcdef37d1111c9f93f44f7b
#
_entry.id   428a0806adcdef37d1111c9f93f44f7b
#
_cell.length_a   1.000
_cell.length_b   1.000
_cell.length_c   1.000
_cell.angle_alpha   90.00
_cell.angle_beta   90.00
_cell.angle_gamma   90.00
#
_symmetry.space_group_name_H-M   'P 1'
#
loop_
_entity.id
_entity.type
_entity.pdbx_description
1 polymer ?
#
loop_
_entity_poly.entity_id
_entity_poly.type
_entity_poly.pdbx_seq_one_letter_code
_entity_poly.pdbx_strand_id
1 'polypeptide(L)'
;MSWFRWDGDDLILECHLQPAARSDDFAGLHGDRLKIRLTAPPVEGKANAYLMGFLAKAFGVSKSQVSLLSGELNRQKRVKICSPKKLPELPGLVARLS
;
A
#
# COMPACT_ATOMS: atom_id res chain seq x y z
N MET A 1 14.78 9.17 -1.39
CA MET A 1 14.36 7.78 -1.07
C MET A 1 13.07 7.47 -1.78
N SER A 2 12.93 6.23 -2.20
CA SER A 2 11.73 5.82 -2.92
C SER A 2 10.67 5.32 -1.94
N TRP A 3 9.38 5.49 -2.30
CA TRP A 3 8.27 4.94 -1.53
C TRP A 3 8.12 3.43 -1.71
N PHE A 4 8.89 2.83 -2.61
CA PHE A 4 8.85 1.38 -2.84
C PHE A 4 10.26 0.83 -3.00
N ARG A 5 10.38 -0.46 -2.78
CA ARG A 5 11.58 -1.24 -3.13
C ARG A 5 11.21 -2.69 -3.37
N TRP A 6 11.98 -3.36 -4.20
CA TRP A 6 11.81 -4.78 -4.43
C TRP A 6 12.69 -5.56 -3.47
N ASP A 7 12.13 -6.61 -2.90
CA ASP A 7 12.82 -7.56 -2.05
C ASP A 7 12.59 -8.94 -2.67
N GLY A 8 13.49 -9.35 -3.58
CA GLY A 8 13.25 -10.53 -4.41
C GLY A 8 12.02 -10.30 -5.30
N ASP A 9 11.03 -11.17 -5.19
CA ASP A 9 9.78 -11.06 -5.94
C ASP A 9 8.72 -10.26 -5.19
N ASP A 10 9.03 -9.81 -4.00
CA ASP A 10 8.09 -9.08 -3.16
C ASP A 10 8.31 -7.58 -3.26
N LEU A 11 7.22 -6.83 -3.16
CA LEU A 11 7.25 -5.38 -3.22
C LEU A 11 6.98 -4.79 -1.84
N ILE A 12 7.89 -3.95 -1.37
CA ILE A 12 7.75 -3.25 -0.09
C ILE A 12 7.31 -1.82 -0.36
N LEU A 13 6.22 -1.40 0.27
CA LEU A 13 5.66 -0.06 0.11
C LEU A 13 5.75 0.74 1.40
N GLU A 14 6.20 1.99 1.29
CA GLU A 14 6.10 2.97 2.37
C GLU A 14 4.88 3.83 2.07
N CYS A 15 3.87 3.78 2.94
CA CYS A 15 2.58 4.41 2.70
C CYS A 15 2.25 5.46 3.75
N HIS A 16 1.48 6.47 3.32
CA HIS A 16 0.85 7.43 4.22
C HIS A 16 -0.66 7.31 4.02
N LEU A 17 -1.36 6.85 5.04
CA LEU A 17 -2.78 6.54 4.96
C LEU A 17 -3.64 7.71 5.39
N GLN A 18 -4.65 8.03 4.59
CA GLN A 18 -5.69 9.00 4.94
C GLN A 18 -7.03 8.28 5.00
N PRO A 19 -7.50 7.92 6.21
CA PRO A 19 -8.81 7.28 6.37
C PRO A 19 -9.93 8.30 6.29
N ALA A 20 -11.17 7.86 6.33
CA ALA A 20 -12.38 8.68 6.28
C ALA A 20 -12.41 9.60 5.06
N ALA A 21 -11.83 9.15 3.95
CA ALA A 21 -11.84 9.86 2.69
C ALA A 21 -13.13 9.56 1.92
N ARG A 22 -13.36 10.27 0.83
CA ARG A 22 -14.55 10.07 -0.01
C ARG A 22 -14.44 8.90 -0.96
N SER A 23 -13.22 8.47 -1.25
CA SER A 23 -12.97 7.37 -2.18
C SER A 23 -11.70 6.64 -1.78
N ASP A 24 -11.58 5.40 -2.28
CA ASP A 24 -10.38 4.60 -2.12
C ASP A 24 -9.50 4.84 -3.34
N ASP A 25 -8.37 5.50 -3.18
CA ASP A 25 -7.47 5.75 -4.30
C ASP A 25 -6.04 6.03 -3.85
N PHE A 26 -5.14 5.99 -4.83
CA PHE A 26 -3.78 6.47 -4.66
C PHE A 26 -3.76 7.97 -4.93
N ALA A 27 -3.22 8.74 -4.01
CA ALA A 27 -3.27 10.20 -4.06
C ALA A 27 -1.89 10.85 -4.27
N GLY A 28 -1.02 10.20 -5.04
CA GLY A 28 0.32 10.70 -5.30
C GLY A 28 1.25 10.48 -4.12
N LEU A 29 2.22 11.36 -3.95
CA LEU A 29 3.22 11.22 -2.90
C LEU A 29 2.99 12.24 -1.78
N HIS A 30 3.27 11.80 -0.57
CA HIS A 30 3.31 12.65 0.62
C HIS A 30 4.71 12.50 1.19
N GLY A 31 5.60 13.44 0.87
CA GLY A 31 7.01 13.29 1.15
C GLY A 31 7.58 12.08 0.42
N ASP A 32 8.23 11.19 1.13
CA ASP A 32 8.81 9.96 0.59
C ASP A 32 7.85 8.78 0.65
N ARG A 33 6.55 9.03 0.87
CA ARG A 33 5.56 7.97 1.04
C ARG A 33 4.48 8.07 -0.01
N LEU A 34 3.95 6.93 -0.40
CA LEU A 34 2.78 6.86 -1.28
C LEU A 34 1.54 7.18 -0.46
N LYS A 35 0.83 8.25 -0.83
CA LYS A 35 -0.40 8.61 -0.14
C LYS A 35 -1.55 7.76 -0.65
N ILE A 36 -2.27 7.14 0.28
CA ILE A 36 -3.42 6.30 -0.03
C ILE A 36 -4.61 6.84 0.75
N ARG A 37 -5.69 7.17 0.03
CA ARG A 37 -6.96 7.56 0.64
C ARG A 37 -7.88 6.35 0.72
N LEU A 38 -8.53 6.18 1.86
CA LEU A 38 -9.49 5.09 2.06
C LEU A 38 -10.77 5.61 2.69
N THR A 39 -11.90 5.05 2.28
CA THR A 39 -13.21 5.36 2.86
C THR A 39 -13.39 4.73 4.24
N ALA A 40 -12.44 3.89 4.67
CA ALA A 40 -12.49 3.24 5.97
C ALA A 40 -12.61 4.23 7.11
N PRO A 41 -13.37 3.91 8.17
CA PRO A 41 -13.40 4.76 9.36
C PRO A 41 -12.01 4.79 10.02
N PRO A 42 -11.65 5.89 10.71
CA PRO A 42 -10.34 6.01 11.37
C PRO A 42 -10.29 5.22 12.68
N VAL A 43 -10.59 3.94 12.61
CA VAL A 43 -10.60 3.01 13.72
C VAL A 43 -9.56 1.94 13.46
N GLU A 44 -8.73 1.69 14.47
CA GLU A 44 -7.67 0.68 14.40
C GLU A 44 -8.23 -0.68 13.95
N GLY A 45 -7.44 -1.40 13.20
CA GLY A 45 -7.85 -2.70 12.67
C GLY A 45 -8.71 -2.59 11.43
N LYS A 46 -9.73 -1.74 11.43
CA LYS A 46 -10.59 -1.56 10.25
C LYS A 46 -9.85 -0.90 9.11
N ALA A 47 -9.14 0.19 9.40
CA ALA A 47 -8.35 0.88 8.37
C ALA A 47 -7.26 -0.03 7.80
N ASN A 48 -6.62 -0.83 8.65
CA ASN A 48 -5.60 -1.79 8.21
C ASN A 48 -6.21 -2.86 7.30
N ALA A 49 -7.37 -3.41 7.66
CA ALA A 49 -8.04 -4.41 6.84
C ALA A 49 -8.46 -3.84 5.48
N TYR A 50 -8.97 -2.62 5.44
CA TYR A 50 -9.32 -1.94 4.20
C TYR A 50 -8.09 -1.72 3.33
N LEU A 51 -6.98 -1.31 3.93
CA LEU A 51 -5.72 -1.10 3.22
C LEU A 51 -5.23 -2.39 2.57
N MET A 52 -5.25 -3.50 3.32
CA MET A 52 -4.82 -4.80 2.78
C MET A 52 -5.68 -5.20 1.59
N GLY A 53 -7.00 -5.05 1.70
CA GLY A 53 -7.94 -5.37 0.62
C GLY A 53 -7.75 -4.48 -0.60
N PHE A 54 -7.57 -3.19 -0.39
CA PHE A 54 -7.35 -2.22 -1.46
C PHE A 54 -6.06 -2.55 -2.23
N LEU A 55 -4.97 -2.81 -1.51
CA LEU A 55 -3.68 -3.13 -2.13
C LEU A 55 -3.71 -4.49 -2.84
N ALA A 56 -4.37 -5.48 -2.25
CA ALA A 56 -4.50 -6.79 -2.89
C ALA A 56 -5.17 -6.66 -4.25
N LYS A 57 -6.25 -5.90 -4.31
CA LYS A 57 -6.98 -5.68 -5.56
C LYS A 57 -6.13 -4.89 -6.57
N ALA A 58 -5.45 -3.84 -6.11
CA ALA A 58 -4.62 -3.00 -6.98
C ALA A 58 -3.46 -3.77 -7.61
N PHE A 59 -2.87 -4.69 -6.86
CA PHE A 59 -1.70 -5.47 -7.33
C PHE A 59 -2.06 -6.88 -7.83
N GLY A 60 -3.34 -7.20 -7.90
CA GLY A 60 -3.82 -8.44 -8.49
C GLY A 60 -3.50 -9.69 -7.70
N VAL A 61 -3.49 -9.59 -6.37
CA VAL A 61 -3.18 -10.72 -5.48
C VAL A 61 -4.28 -10.89 -4.43
N SER A 62 -4.20 -11.97 -3.65
CA SER A 62 -5.13 -12.20 -2.54
C SER A 62 -4.70 -11.37 -1.32
N LYS A 63 -5.63 -11.16 -0.38
CA LYS A 63 -5.32 -10.44 0.86
C LYS A 63 -4.24 -11.14 1.66
N SER A 64 -4.15 -12.47 1.59
CA SER A 64 -3.13 -13.22 2.31
C SER A 64 -1.72 -12.95 1.79
N GLN A 65 -1.58 -12.38 0.59
CA GLN A 65 -0.29 -12.01 0.01
C GLN A 65 0.13 -10.59 0.39
N VAL A 66 -0.71 -9.88 1.13
CA VAL A 66 -0.41 -8.51 1.60
C VAL A 66 -0.22 -8.55 3.10
N SER A 67 0.92 -8.04 3.58
CA SER A 67 1.28 -8.07 5.00
C SER A 67 1.64 -6.68 5.49
N LEU A 68 1.15 -6.31 6.66
CA LEU A 68 1.55 -5.08 7.31
C LEU A 68 2.82 -5.34 8.12
N LEU A 69 3.92 -4.70 7.75
CA LEU A 69 5.20 -4.89 8.39
C LEU A 69 5.40 -3.96 9.59
N SER A 70 4.85 -2.75 9.53
CA SER A 70 4.94 -1.79 10.64
C SER A 70 3.89 -0.72 10.50
N GLY A 71 3.65 0.03 11.58
CA GLY A 71 2.72 1.15 11.58
C GLY A 71 1.28 0.78 11.87
N GLU A 72 1.04 -0.25 12.68
CA GLU A 72 -0.33 -0.70 12.99
C GLU A 72 -1.20 0.40 13.58
N LEU A 73 -0.62 1.27 14.38
CA LEU A 73 -1.32 2.32 15.10
C LEU A 73 -1.06 3.72 14.54
N ASN A 74 -0.40 3.82 13.41
CA ASN A 74 -0.09 5.11 12.79
C ASN A 74 -0.57 5.20 11.37
N ARG A 75 -0.59 6.42 10.83
CA ARG A 75 -0.94 6.65 9.42
C ARG A 75 0.19 6.28 8.48
N GLN A 76 1.42 6.21 8.98
CA GLN A 76 2.58 5.78 8.19
C GLN A 76 2.73 4.29 8.35
N LYS A 77 2.64 3.56 7.25
CA LYS A 77 2.62 2.11 7.25
C LYS A 77 3.62 1.56 6.26
N ARG A 78 4.24 0.46 6.64
CA ARG A 78 5.08 -0.32 5.72
C ARG A 78 4.37 -1.61 5.40
N VAL A 79 4.20 -1.89 4.12
CA VAL A 79 3.42 -3.03 3.65
C VAL A 79 4.24 -3.85 2.67
N LYS A 80 4.12 -5.18 2.74
CA LYS A 80 4.76 -6.10 1.82
C LYS A 80 3.70 -6.78 0.97
N ILE A 81 3.91 -6.78 -0.34
CA ILE A 81 3.04 -7.49 -1.29
C ILE A 81 3.86 -8.63 -1.88
N CYS A 82 3.43 -9.86 -1.62
CA CYS A 82 4.11 -11.04 -2.13
C CYS A 82 3.77 -11.26 -3.60
N SER A 83 4.79 -11.27 -4.44
CA SER A 83 4.68 -11.60 -5.88
C SER A 83 3.50 -10.91 -6.56
N PRO A 84 3.46 -9.56 -6.62
CA PRO A 84 2.35 -8.86 -7.26
C PRO A 84 2.21 -9.30 -8.71
N LYS A 85 0.97 -9.48 -9.16
CA LYS A 85 0.66 -9.95 -10.53
C LYS A 85 0.46 -8.82 -11.51
N LYS A 86 0.18 -7.62 -11.01
CA LYS A 86 0.08 -6.42 -11.84
C LYS A 86 0.59 -5.23 -11.05
N LEU A 87 1.00 -4.18 -11.76
CA LEU A 87 1.49 -2.95 -11.16
C LEU A 87 0.60 -1.80 -11.61
N PRO A 88 -0.10 -1.13 -10.68
CA PRO A 88 -0.86 0.07 -11.05
C PRO A 88 0.09 1.18 -11.49
N GLU A 89 -0.41 2.14 -12.25
CA GLU A 89 0.38 3.30 -12.64
C GLU A 89 0.54 4.23 -11.44
N LEU A 90 1.75 4.24 -10.89
CA LEU A 90 2.10 5.04 -9.72
C LEU A 90 3.44 5.73 -9.95
N PRO A 91 3.69 6.88 -9.29
CA PRO A 91 4.89 7.67 -9.53
C PRO A 91 6.18 6.85 -9.38
N GLY A 92 6.90 6.67 -10.46
CA GLY A 92 8.20 6.01 -10.46
C GLY A 92 8.18 4.50 -10.30
N LEU A 93 7.01 3.87 -10.19
CA LEU A 93 6.93 2.42 -10.02
C LEU A 93 7.29 1.71 -11.32
N VAL A 94 8.28 0.84 -11.23
CA VAL A 94 8.75 0.03 -12.36
C VAL A 94 8.80 -1.43 -11.96
N ALA A 95 8.70 -2.31 -12.96
CA ALA A 95 8.77 -3.75 -12.74
C ALA A 95 10.14 -4.13 -12.16
N ARG A 96 10.17 -5.22 -11.42
CA ARG A 96 11.40 -5.76 -10.89
C ARG A 96 12.33 -6.17 -12.03
N LEU A 97 13.58 -5.76 -11.93
CA LEU A 97 14.61 -6.23 -12.87
C LEU A 97 15.04 -7.63 -12.48
N SER A 98 15.04 -8.53 -13.43
CA SER A 98 15.44 -9.92 -13.20
C SER A 98 16.87 -10.19 -13.69
#